data_3421121a4e2cb75c1df9194fe3b0467b
#
_entry.id   3421121a4e2cb75c1df9194fe3b0467b
#
_cell.length_a   1.000
_cell.length_b   1.000
_cell.length_c   1.000
_cell.angle_alpha   90.00
_cell.angle_beta   90.00
_cell.angle_gamma   90.00
#
_symmetry.space_group_name_H-M   'P 1'
#
loop_
_entity.id
_entity.type
_entity.pdbx_description
1 polymer ?
#
loop_
_entity_poly.entity_id
_entity_poly.type
_entity_poly.pdbx_seq_one_letter_code
_entity_poly.pdbx_strand_id
1 'polypeptide(L)'
;MIANTATFLEALVELFPTCKAVYFQNSGKLFTAEAIRNHTIPRESRFIYFAVNVRFFNIQGTDDMMVDSLGMNTLFLPDLQYHFHEMEPNWVVNHAYNVLSYIFDNENPIESGDPIDGIVDGAMSREVMWRCQYENALIQPVRE
;
A
#
# COMPACT_ATOMS: atom_id res chain seq x y z
N MET A 1 8.33 -11.84 -12.70
CA MET A 1 6.98 -11.49 -13.21
C MET A 1 6.41 -10.25 -12.56
N ILE A 2 6.42 -10.16 -11.25
CA ILE A 2 5.87 -9.02 -10.48
C ILE A 2 6.66 -7.72 -10.73
N ALA A 3 7.99 -7.79 -10.86
CA ALA A 3 8.84 -6.65 -11.22
C ALA A 3 8.55 -6.08 -12.61
N ASN A 4 7.86 -6.82 -13.48
CA ASN A 4 7.59 -6.41 -14.85
C ASN A 4 6.36 -5.48 -14.98
N THR A 5 5.48 -5.38 -13.96
CA THR A 5 4.27 -4.57 -14.06
C THR A 5 4.60 -3.08 -14.16
N ALA A 6 5.54 -2.59 -13.37
CA ALA A 6 5.95 -1.19 -13.43
C ALA A 6 6.77 -0.88 -14.70
N THR A 7 7.62 -1.81 -15.14
CA THR A 7 8.35 -1.71 -16.40
C THR A 7 7.39 -1.74 -17.59
N PHE A 8 6.35 -2.57 -17.52
CA PHE A 8 5.29 -2.63 -18.52
C PHE A 8 4.51 -1.31 -18.61
N LEU A 9 4.21 -0.69 -17.47
CA LEU A 9 3.56 0.62 -17.42
C LEU A 9 4.40 1.69 -18.10
N GLU A 10 5.67 1.74 -17.83
CA GLU A 10 6.62 2.67 -18.46
C GLU A 10 6.67 2.46 -19.98
N ALA A 11 6.74 1.21 -20.42
CA ALA A 11 6.73 0.84 -21.83
C ALA A 11 5.41 1.24 -22.51
N LEU A 12 4.26 1.04 -21.87
CA LEU A 12 2.97 1.46 -22.39
C LEU A 12 2.89 2.97 -22.61
N VAL A 13 3.33 3.74 -21.63
CA VAL A 13 3.34 5.21 -21.71
C VAL A 13 4.27 5.71 -22.81
N GLU A 14 5.37 4.99 -23.06
CA GLU A 14 6.30 5.29 -24.16
C GLU A 14 5.71 4.94 -25.53
N LEU A 15 5.05 3.78 -25.64
CA LEU A 15 4.42 3.31 -26.88
C LEU A 15 3.20 4.14 -27.30
N PHE A 16 2.52 4.76 -26.34
CA PHE A 16 1.35 5.59 -26.57
C PHE A 16 1.63 7.06 -26.24
N PRO A 17 2.28 7.81 -27.15
CA PRO A 17 2.70 9.20 -26.86
C PRO A 17 1.52 10.15 -26.64
N THR A 18 0.31 9.77 -27.03
CA THR A 18 -0.93 10.54 -26.78
C THR A 18 -1.56 10.24 -25.41
N CYS A 19 -1.01 9.28 -24.67
CA CYS A 19 -1.47 8.97 -23.32
C CYS A 19 -1.28 10.18 -22.40
N LYS A 20 -2.35 10.62 -21.74
CA LYS A 20 -2.35 11.75 -20.82
C LYS A 20 -2.17 11.34 -19.36
N ALA A 21 -2.78 10.20 -18.97
CA ALA A 21 -2.78 9.72 -17.61
C ALA A 21 -3.02 8.22 -17.57
N VAL A 22 -2.64 7.60 -16.46
CA VAL A 22 -2.92 6.19 -16.14
C VAL A 22 -3.69 6.14 -14.82
N TYR A 23 -4.81 5.45 -14.85
CA TYR A 23 -5.66 5.24 -13.69
C TYR A 23 -5.59 3.79 -13.22
N PHE A 24 -5.20 3.59 -11.98
CA PHE A 24 -5.17 2.28 -11.33
C PHE A 24 -6.52 2.01 -10.67
N GLN A 25 -7.38 1.30 -11.37
CA GLN A 25 -8.78 1.08 -10.97
C GLN A 25 -8.91 0.42 -9.58
N ASN A 26 -8.06 -0.56 -9.27
CA ASN A 26 -8.13 -1.30 -8.00
C ASN A 26 -7.71 -0.49 -6.77
N SER A 27 -6.90 0.54 -6.96
CA SER A 27 -6.43 1.40 -5.87
C SER A 27 -6.99 2.81 -5.90
N GLY A 28 -7.58 3.22 -7.02
CA GLY A 28 -8.07 4.57 -7.22
C GLY A 28 -6.98 5.62 -7.42
N LYS A 29 -5.74 5.21 -7.73
CA LYS A 29 -4.63 6.15 -7.97
C LYS A 29 -4.59 6.59 -9.43
N LEU A 30 -4.30 7.86 -9.62
CA LEU A 30 -4.17 8.48 -10.94
C LEU A 30 -2.80 9.16 -11.04
N PHE A 31 -2.08 8.87 -12.12
CA PHE A 31 -0.83 9.54 -12.44
C PHE A 31 -0.89 10.11 -13.85
N THR A 32 -0.33 11.30 -14.04
CA THR A 32 -0.09 11.81 -15.39
C THR A 32 0.97 10.97 -16.10
N ALA A 33 0.89 10.88 -17.42
CA ALA A 33 1.92 10.21 -18.21
C ALA A 33 3.30 10.85 -18.00
N GLU A 34 3.34 12.18 -17.83
CA GLU A 34 4.56 12.91 -17.52
C GLU A 34 5.18 12.49 -16.18
N ALA A 35 4.36 12.35 -15.13
CA ALA A 35 4.84 11.88 -13.83
C ALA A 35 5.43 10.47 -13.91
N ILE A 36 4.84 9.58 -14.72
CA ILE A 36 5.36 8.23 -14.93
C ILE A 36 6.69 8.27 -15.67
N ARG A 37 6.81 9.10 -16.73
CA ARG A 37 8.06 9.22 -17.50
C ARG A 37 9.22 9.79 -16.69
N ASN A 38 8.94 10.70 -15.78
CA ASN A 38 9.95 11.49 -15.06
C ASN A 38 10.19 11.01 -13.62
N HIS A 39 9.60 9.87 -13.20
CA HIS A 39 9.77 9.39 -11.83
C HIS A 39 11.20 8.94 -11.55
N THR A 40 11.58 9.00 -10.28
CA THR A 40 12.88 8.57 -9.76
C THR A 40 12.73 7.44 -8.74
N ILE A 41 11.61 6.72 -8.77
CA ILE A 41 11.29 5.68 -7.80
C ILE A 41 12.20 4.47 -8.02
N PRO A 42 12.88 3.96 -6.99
CA PRO A 42 13.68 2.74 -7.09
C PRO A 42 12.86 1.56 -7.60
N ARG A 43 13.46 0.69 -8.39
CA ARG A 43 12.78 -0.42 -9.06
C ARG A 43 11.96 -1.29 -8.09
N GLU A 44 12.53 -1.59 -6.94
CA GLU A 44 11.93 -2.43 -5.89
C GLU A 44 10.68 -1.81 -5.25
N SER A 45 10.53 -0.48 -5.34
CA SER A 45 9.42 0.26 -4.74
C SER A 45 8.34 0.68 -5.74
N ARG A 46 8.56 0.49 -7.04
CA ARG A 46 7.69 1.03 -8.10
C ARG A 46 6.27 0.49 -8.04
N PHE A 47 6.12 -0.81 -7.85
CA PHE A 47 4.78 -1.40 -7.79
C PHE A 47 3.96 -0.82 -6.65
N ILE A 48 4.52 -0.81 -5.44
CA ILE A 48 3.83 -0.26 -4.26
C ILE A 48 3.51 1.22 -4.47
N TYR A 49 4.47 1.99 -4.97
CA TYR A 49 4.28 3.42 -5.19
C TYR A 49 3.17 3.73 -6.20
N PHE A 50 3.17 3.08 -7.37
CA PHE A 50 2.19 3.37 -8.42
C PHE A 50 0.84 2.67 -8.21
N ALA A 51 0.84 1.39 -7.90
CA ALA A 51 -0.36 0.57 -7.94
C ALA A 51 -1.09 0.45 -6.59
N VAL A 52 -0.42 0.72 -5.48
CA VAL A 52 -1.01 0.59 -4.14
C VAL A 52 -1.28 1.97 -3.54
N ASN A 53 -2.48 2.14 -3.02
CA ASN A 53 -2.91 3.37 -2.35
C ASN A 53 -2.98 3.12 -0.84
N VAL A 54 -2.13 3.79 -0.07
CA VAL A 54 -2.19 3.80 1.39
C VAL A 54 -3.02 5.01 1.82
N ARG A 55 -4.13 4.78 2.50
CA ARG A 55 -5.11 5.79 2.85
C ARG A 55 -5.18 6.00 4.36
N PHE A 56 -5.48 7.22 4.76
CA PHE A 56 -5.68 7.60 6.15
C PHE A 56 -7.09 8.14 6.36
N PHE A 57 -7.74 7.74 7.45
CA PHE A 57 -9.07 8.19 7.84
C PHE A 57 -9.15 8.52 9.32
N ASN A 58 -9.88 9.59 9.65
CA ASN A 58 -10.40 9.80 10.99
C ASN A 58 -11.77 9.11 11.08
N ILE A 59 -11.99 8.35 12.15
CA ILE A 59 -13.29 7.71 12.38
C ILE A 59 -14.21 8.71 13.08
N GLN A 60 -15.24 9.11 12.38
CA GLN A 60 -16.15 10.15 12.84
C GLN A 60 -16.82 9.80 14.16
N GLY A 61 -16.83 10.74 15.10
CA GLY A 61 -17.44 10.58 16.42
C GLY A 61 -16.56 9.87 17.45
N THR A 62 -15.30 9.61 17.11
CA THR A 62 -14.29 9.00 17.99
C THR A 62 -12.94 9.69 17.83
N ASP A 63 -12.00 9.39 18.70
CA ASP A 63 -10.58 9.76 18.55
C ASP A 63 -9.78 8.70 17.79
N ASP A 64 -10.46 7.68 17.28
CA ASP A 64 -9.82 6.60 16.55
C ASP A 64 -9.50 6.99 15.11
N MET A 65 -8.44 6.42 14.61
CA MET A 65 -7.93 6.60 13.25
C MET A 65 -7.77 5.25 12.56
N MET A 66 -7.75 5.28 11.25
CA MET A 66 -7.52 4.10 10.44
C MET A 66 -6.54 4.39 9.30
N VAL A 67 -5.65 3.45 9.04
CA VAL A 67 -4.83 3.39 7.84
C VAL A 67 -5.16 2.08 7.14
N ASP A 68 -5.40 2.12 5.85
CA ASP A 68 -5.56 0.93 5.04
C ASP A 68 -4.77 1.02 3.72
N SER A 69 -4.69 -0.08 3.02
CA SER A 69 -4.17 -0.11 1.66
C SER A 69 -5.20 -0.65 0.68
N LEU A 70 -5.09 -0.24 -0.58
CA LEU A 70 -5.83 -0.80 -1.70
C LEU A 70 -4.88 -1.05 -2.87
N GLY A 71 -5.03 -2.19 -3.53
CA GLY A 71 -4.31 -2.49 -4.76
C GLY A 71 -3.46 -3.76 -4.73
N MET A 72 -3.14 -4.30 -3.56
CA MET A 72 -2.39 -5.55 -3.46
C MET A 72 -3.17 -6.73 -4.03
N ASN A 73 -4.49 -6.70 -3.99
CA ASN A 73 -5.36 -7.73 -4.54
C ASN A 73 -5.21 -7.93 -6.05
N THR A 74 -4.67 -6.97 -6.78
CA THR A 74 -4.29 -7.13 -8.20
C THR A 74 -3.31 -8.30 -8.40
N LEU A 75 -2.49 -8.57 -7.40
CA LEU A 75 -1.51 -9.66 -7.37
C LEU A 75 -1.95 -10.83 -6.49
N PHE A 76 -3.22 -10.89 -6.11
CA PHE A 76 -3.75 -11.89 -5.17
C PHE A 76 -3.07 -11.86 -3.79
N LEU A 77 -2.53 -10.70 -3.42
CA LEU A 77 -1.92 -10.43 -2.12
C LEU A 77 -2.90 -9.67 -1.22
N PRO A 78 -2.81 -9.84 0.09
CA PRO A 78 -3.68 -9.11 1.02
C PRO A 78 -3.33 -7.63 1.08
N ASP A 79 -4.34 -6.80 1.21
CA ASP A 79 -4.20 -5.43 1.64
C ASP A 79 -4.13 -5.35 3.17
N LEU A 80 -3.70 -4.21 3.69
CA LEU A 80 -3.56 -3.96 5.12
C LEU A 80 -4.66 -3.07 5.64
N GLN A 81 -5.00 -3.22 6.93
CA GLN A 81 -5.74 -2.22 7.67
C GLN A 81 -5.24 -2.13 9.11
N TYR A 82 -5.17 -0.90 9.60
CA TYR A 82 -4.79 -0.56 10.97
C TYR A 82 -5.92 0.27 11.58
N HIS A 83 -6.35 -0.10 12.77
CA HIS A 83 -7.26 0.69 13.58
C HIS A 83 -6.52 1.07 14.85
N PHE A 84 -6.36 2.36 15.11
CA PHE A 84 -5.51 2.84 16.20
C PHE A 84 -5.98 4.18 16.75
N HIS A 85 -5.47 4.53 17.92
CA HIS A 85 -5.62 5.83 18.56
C HIS A 85 -4.31 6.23 19.26
N GLU A 86 -4.18 7.50 19.57
CA GLU A 86 -3.03 8.04 20.33
C GLU A 86 -1.66 7.71 19.69
N MET A 87 -1.60 7.61 18.37
CA MET A 87 -0.37 7.37 17.62
C MET A 87 -0.30 8.32 16.44
N GLU A 88 0.90 8.78 16.11
CA GLU A 88 1.13 9.65 14.95
C GLU A 88 0.80 8.90 13.64
N PRO A 89 -0.16 9.39 12.83
CA PRO A 89 -0.58 8.68 11.62
C PRO A 89 0.53 8.38 10.63
N ASN A 90 1.50 9.29 10.50
CA ASN A 90 2.62 9.08 9.57
C ASN A 90 3.49 7.88 9.97
N TRP A 91 3.58 7.57 11.25
CA TRP A 91 4.30 6.37 11.70
C TRP A 91 3.61 5.10 11.23
N VAL A 92 2.27 5.09 11.32
CA VAL A 92 1.47 3.94 10.86
C VAL A 92 1.52 3.81 9.34
N VAL A 93 1.47 4.91 8.60
CA VAL A 93 1.63 4.91 7.14
C VAL A 93 3.01 4.34 6.73
N ASN A 94 4.07 4.78 7.37
CA ASN A 94 5.42 4.26 7.10
C ASN A 94 5.55 2.78 7.46
N HIS A 95 4.97 2.36 8.57
CA HIS A 95 4.90 0.94 8.94
C HIS A 95 4.16 0.13 7.87
N ALA A 96 3.02 0.65 7.37
CA ALA A 96 2.26 0.01 6.32
C ALA A 96 3.09 -0.19 5.04
N TYR A 97 3.83 0.81 4.60
CA TYR A 97 4.72 0.68 3.44
C TYR A 97 5.79 -0.40 3.63
N ASN A 98 6.38 -0.50 4.82
CA ASN A 98 7.36 -1.52 5.13
C ASN A 98 6.75 -2.93 5.09
N VAL A 99 5.56 -3.10 5.66
CA VAL A 99 4.86 -4.40 5.66
C VAL A 99 4.38 -4.77 4.25
N LEU A 100 3.87 -3.82 3.47
CA LEU A 100 3.46 -4.04 2.08
C LEU A 100 4.66 -4.49 1.23
N SER A 101 5.81 -3.86 1.38
CA SER A 101 7.04 -4.27 0.70
C SER A 101 7.47 -5.68 1.09
N TYR A 102 7.38 -6.02 2.37
CA TYR A 102 7.68 -7.37 2.86
C TYR A 102 6.74 -8.42 2.26
N ILE A 103 5.43 -8.15 2.24
CA ILE A 103 4.44 -9.04 1.63
C ILE A 103 4.72 -9.21 0.13
N PHE A 104 5.02 -8.12 -0.56
CA PHE A 104 5.31 -8.10 -1.98
C PHE A 104 6.57 -8.90 -2.33
N ASP A 105 7.65 -8.72 -1.57
CA ASP A 105 8.95 -9.35 -1.83
C ASP A 105 8.97 -10.85 -1.48
N ASN A 106 8.10 -11.29 -0.58
CA ASN A 106 8.09 -12.66 -0.02
C ASN A 106 6.82 -13.46 -0.33
N GLU A 107 5.99 -13.00 -1.25
CA GLU A 107 4.76 -13.71 -1.68
C GLU A 107 3.80 -14.02 -0.52
N ASN A 108 3.56 -13.02 0.34
CA ASN A 108 2.69 -13.13 1.51
C ASN A 108 3.06 -14.25 2.50
N PRO A 109 4.16 -14.10 3.24
CA PRO A 109 4.55 -15.08 4.25
C PRO A 109 3.79 -14.94 5.57
N ILE A 110 2.89 -13.94 5.70
CA ILE A 110 2.18 -13.64 6.95
C ILE A 110 0.88 -14.44 7.03
N GLU A 111 0.72 -15.21 8.11
CA GLU A 111 -0.52 -15.93 8.41
C GLU A 111 -1.29 -15.24 9.54
N SER A 112 -2.59 -15.58 9.66
CA SER A 112 -3.40 -15.06 10.75
C SER A 112 -2.87 -15.55 12.10
N GLY A 113 -2.63 -14.61 13.01
CA GLY A 113 -2.02 -14.85 14.31
C GLY A 113 -0.52 -14.59 14.37
N ASP A 114 0.14 -14.39 13.24
CA ASP A 114 1.58 -14.10 13.21
C ASP A 114 1.90 -12.76 13.88
N PRO A 115 2.99 -12.71 14.64
CA PRO A 115 3.48 -11.44 15.17
C PRO A 115 4.28 -10.67 14.12
N ILE A 116 4.15 -9.36 14.15
CA ILE A 116 5.01 -8.44 13.40
C ILE A 116 5.58 -7.38 14.33
N ASP A 117 6.71 -6.82 13.96
CA ASP A 117 7.29 -5.69 14.69
C ASP A 117 6.32 -4.51 14.71
N GLY A 118 6.08 -3.94 15.88
CA GLY A 118 5.26 -2.75 16.06
C GLY A 118 6.06 -1.46 15.86
N ILE A 119 5.61 -0.38 16.52
CA ILE A 119 6.25 0.94 16.42
C ILE A 119 6.67 1.41 17.80
N VAL A 120 7.92 1.85 17.91
CA VAL A 120 8.46 2.56 19.08
C VAL A 120 9.16 3.83 18.57
N ASP A 121 8.79 4.97 19.09
CA ASP A 121 9.36 6.28 18.72
C ASP A 121 9.43 6.53 17.20
N GLY A 122 8.38 6.13 16.48
CA GLY A 122 8.25 6.36 15.06
C GLY A 122 8.94 5.35 14.15
N ALA A 123 9.60 4.33 14.70
CA ALA A 123 10.30 3.30 13.94
C ALA A 123 9.77 1.90 14.25
N MET A 124 9.86 0.99 13.29
CA MET A 124 9.58 -0.43 13.55
C MET A 124 10.54 -0.98 14.61
N SER A 125 9.98 -1.69 15.59
CA SER A 125 10.76 -2.24 16.69
C SER A 125 10.19 -3.57 17.16
N ARG A 126 11.11 -4.48 17.52
CA ARG A 126 10.78 -5.76 18.16
C ARG A 126 10.39 -5.63 19.64
N GLU A 127 10.58 -4.47 20.23
CA GLU A 127 10.19 -4.20 21.61
C GLU A 127 8.67 -4.25 21.81
N VAL A 128 7.92 -3.94 20.76
CA VAL A 128 6.47 -4.04 20.72
C VAL A 128 6.07 -4.93 19.55
N MET A 129 5.35 -6.01 19.84
CA MET A 129 4.89 -6.94 18.81
C MET A 129 3.38 -6.78 18.62
N TRP A 130 2.98 -6.64 17.36
CA TRP A 130 1.57 -6.65 16.96
C TRP A 130 1.21 -8.00 16.36
N ARG A 131 -0.05 -8.38 16.47
CA ARG A 131 -0.55 -9.61 15.83
C ARG A 131 -1.33 -9.29 14.58
N CYS A 132 -1.00 -10.00 13.51
CA CYS A 132 -1.76 -9.95 12.27
C CYS A 132 -3.01 -10.82 12.38
N GLN A 133 -4.09 -10.38 11.76
CA GLN A 133 -5.33 -11.14 11.70
C GLN A 133 -6.00 -10.92 10.34
N TYR A 134 -6.47 -11.99 9.72
CA TYR A 134 -7.28 -11.88 8.52
C TYR A 134 -8.70 -11.45 8.88
N GLU A 135 -9.14 -10.33 8.34
CA GLU A 135 -10.46 -9.76 8.56
C GLU A 135 -11.02 -9.19 7.25
N ASN A 136 -12.32 -9.00 7.21
CA ASN A 136 -12.96 -8.23 6.14
C ASN A 136 -12.57 -6.76 6.27
N ALA A 137 -12.36 -6.10 5.13
CA ALA A 137 -12.07 -4.67 5.12
C ALA A 137 -13.18 -3.86 5.80
N LEU A 138 -12.81 -2.97 6.71
CA LEU A 138 -13.74 -2.06 7.38
C LEU A 138 -14.36 -1.07 6.39
N ILE A 139 -13.55 -0.57 5.45
CA ILE A 139 -14.01 0.28 4.36
C ILE A 139 -13.95 -0.53 3.08
N GLN A 140 -15.11 -0.92 2.57
CA GLN A 140 -15.19 -1.66 1.32
C GLN A 140 -14.78 -0.77 0.14
N PRO A 141 -13.98 -1.27 -0.82
CA PRO A 141 -13.74 -0.57 -2.06
C PRO A 141 -15.07 -0.37 -2.80
N VAL A 142 -15.23 0.79 -3.42
CA VAL A 142 -16.39 1.04 -4.28
C VAL A 142 -16.31 0.05 -5.44
N ARG A 143 -17.28 -0.84 -5.51
CA ARG A 143 -17.45 -1.73 -6.67
C ARG A 143 -18.26 -0.97 -7.72
N GLU A 144 -17.62 -0.72 -8.81
CA GLU A 144 -18.32 -0.27 -10.02
C GLU A 144 -19.00 -1.43 -10.70
#